data_53182fbed6e4b5d062a2fb9afa532a39
#
_entry.id   53182fbed6e4b5d062a2fb9afa532a39
#
_cell.length_a   1.000
_cell.length_b   1.000
_cell.length_c   1.000
_cell.angle_alpha   90.00
_cell.angle_beta   90.00
_cell.angle_gamma   90.00
#
_symmetry.space_group_name_H-M   'P 1'
#
loop_
_entity.id
_entity.type
_entity.pdbx_description
1 polymer ?
#
loop_
_entity_poly.entity_id
_entity_poly.type
_entity_poly.pdbx_seq_one_letter_code
_entity_poly.pdbx_strand_id
1 'polypeptide(L)'
;YDFLKKKVNDITSISARIDHIKFDIKSSWLNPEKIRKMVIVGKKKMLLFNELDYKSPIKIYNKYANYPKINNFKKNFFTQKANIYYGSTFIPKIKFSSPLDNQMNEFLKCIYKNKKPVTSTNKLINIMKTLEKLKWINYTTYFD
;
A
#
# COMPACT_ATOMS: atom_id res chain seq x y z
N TYR A 1 14.27 -11.91 5.53
CA TYR A 1 15.55 -12.57 5.15
C TYR A 1 16.68 -11.59 5.40
N ASP A 2 17.79 -12.08 5.93
CA ASP A 2 19.01 -11.33 6.26
C ASP A 2 20.18 -11.85 5.40
N PHE A 3 20.42 -11.21 4.24
CA PHE A 3 21.49 -11.61 3.31
C PHE A 3 22.81 -10.91 3.63
N LEU A 4 22.77 -9.64 4.03
CA LEU A 4 23.96 -8.81 4.20
C LEU A 4 24.50 -8.85 5.62
N LYS A 5 23.64 -8.87 6.63
CA LYS A 5 24.04 -8.88 8.03
C LYS A 5 23.07 -9.66 8.89
N LYS A 6 23.57 -10.63 9.66
CA LYS A 6 22.75 -11.39 10.62
C LYS A 6 21.94 -10.47 11.53
N LYS A 7 20.66 -10.78 11.72
CA LYS A 7 19.67 -10.05 12.55
C LYS A 7 19.21 -8.69 11.98
N VAL A 8 19.50 -8.37 10.71
CA VAL A 8 18.94 -7.20 10.04
C VAL A 8 18.22 -7.69 8.78
N ASN A 9 16.93 -7.42 8.69
CA ASN A 9 16.13 -7.84 7.55
C ASN A 9 16.42 -6.98 6.32
N ASP A 10 17.00 -7.57 5.29
CA ASP A 10 17.23 -6.93 3.99
C ASP A 10 15.99 -6.95 3.10
N ILE A 11 15.15 -7.96 3.27
CA ILE A 11 13.88 -8.13 2.58
C ILE A 11 12.78 -8.42 3.61
N THR A 12 11.70 -7.67 3.53
CA THR A 12 10.49 -7.88 4.35
C THR A 12 9.28 -7.99 3.44
N SER A 13 8.48 -9.03 3.63
CA SER A 13 7.19 -9.21 2.97
C SER A 13 6.12 -9.42 4.04
N ILE A 14 5.08 -8.61 4.00
CA ILE A 14 3.99 -8.63 4.97
C ILE A 14 2.69 -8.76 4.20
N SER A 15 1.95 -9.84 4.46
CA SER A 15 0.57 -10.00 4.00
C SER A 15 -0.36 -9.90 5.20
N ALA A 16 -1.29 -8.97 5.16
CA ALA A 16 -2.24 -8.74 6.23
C ALA A 16 -3.66 -8.56 5.69
N ARG A 17 -4.63 -8.76 6.55
CA ARG A 17 -6.05 -8.54 6.26
C ARG A 17 -6.70 -7.75 7.38
N ILE A 18 -7.42 -6.70 6.99
CA ILE A 18 -8.28 -5.92 7.89
C ILE A 18 -9.67 -5.95 7.27
N ASP A 19 -10.62 -6.57 7.95
CA ASP A 19 -11.96 -6.83 7.44
C ASP A 19 -11.95 -7.53 6.07
N HIS A 20 -12.41 -6.86 5.03
CA HIS A 20 -12.44 -7.35 3.65
C HIS A 20 -11.27 -6.83 2.78
N ILE A 21 -10.36 -6.06 3.36
CA ILE A 21 -9.21 -5.47 2.64
C ILE A 21 -7.98 -6.33 2.92
N LYS A 22 -7.33 -6.77 1.83
CA LYS A 22 -6.02 -7.44 1.89
C LYS A 22 -4.92 -6.44 1.58
N PHE A 23 -3.82 -6.56 2.31
CA PHE A 23 -2.61 -5.76 2.13
C PHE A 23 -1.44 -6.67 1.87
N ASP A 24 -0.63 -6.30 0.89
CA ASP A 24 0.65 -6.92 0.62
C ASP A 24 1.70 -5.81 0.57
N ILE A 25 2.62 -5.83 1.53
CA ILE A 25 3.69 -4.84 1.65
C ILE A 25 5.01 -5.57 1.43
N LYS A 26 5.80 -5.09 0.49
CA LYS A 26 7.14 -5.60 0.23
C LYS A 26 8.15 -4.46 0.34
N SER A 27 9.19 -4.68 1.13
CA SER A 27 10.32 -3.76 1.28
C SER A 27 11.61 -4.53 1.09
N SER A 28 12.57 -3.97 0.35
CA SER A 28 13.85 -4.60 0.08
C SER A 28 14.93 -3.56 -0.18
N TRP A 29 16.09 -3.74 0.42
CA TRP A 29 17.31 -3.01 0.10
C TRP A 29 18.03 -3.60 -1.13
N LEU A 30 17.75 -4.86 -1.45
CA LEU A 30 18.41 -5.61 -2.53
C LEU A 30 17.73 -5.44 -3.88
N ASN A 31 16.74 -4.55 -3.98
CA ASN A 31 16.08 -4.31 -5.25
C ASN A 31 16.98 -3.44 -6.15
N PRO A 32 17.26 -3.85 -7.41
CA PRO A 32 18.16 -3.11 -8.31
C PRO A 32 17.62 -1.73 -8.67
N GLU A 33 16.32 -1.54 -8.61
CA GLU A 33 15.65 -0.26 -8.85
C GLU A 33 14.98 0.25 -7.57
N LYS A 34 15.01 1.57 -7.40
CA LYS A 34 14.24 2.22 -6.33
C LYS A 34 12.75 2.17 -6.67
N ILE A 35 11.98 1.40 -5.92
CA ILE A 35 10.53 1.26 -6.11
C ILE A 35 9.81 1.85 -4.89
N ARG A 36 8.90 2.80 -5.13
CA ARG A 36 7.99 3.38 -4.13
C ARG A 36 6.59 3.49 -4.72
N LYS A 37 5.91 2.36 -4.78
CA LYS A 37 4.59 2.24 -5.41
C LYS A 37 3.58 1.65 -4.45
N MET A 38 2.34 2.15 -4.54
CA MET A 38 1.17 1.57 -3.89
C MET A 38 0.11 1.31 -4.93
N VAL A 39 -0.46 0.11 -4.90
CA VAL A 39 -1.61 -0.25 -5.75
C VAL A 39 -2.79 -0.54 -4.86
N ILE A 40 -3.90 0.12 -5.12
CA ILE A 40 -5.17 -0.12 -4.43
C ILE A 40 -6.14 -0.71 -5.46
N VAL A 41 -6.62 -1.92 -5.19
CA VAL A 41 -7.56 -2.62 -6.04
C VAL A 41 -8.94 -2.58 -5.42
N GLY A 42 -9.85 -1.87 -6.05
CA GLY A 42 -11.26 -1.81 -5.66
C GLY A 42 -12.17 -2.61 -6.61
N LYS A 43 -13.44 -2.70 -6.26
CA LYS A 43 -14.42 -3.47 -7.06
C LYS A 43 -14.63 -2.95 -8.48
N LYS A 44 -14.49 -1.65 -8.71
CA LYS A 44 -14.77 -1.01 -10.02
C LYS A 44 -13.61 -0.18 -10.55
N LYS A 45 -12.65 0.16 -9.69
CA LYS A 45 -11.51 1.01 -10.03
C LYS A 45 -10.26 0.51 -9.35
N MET A 46 -9.12 0.81 -9.97
CA MET A 46 -7.80 0.59 -9.39
C MET A 46 -7.06 1.92 -9.31
N LEU A 47 -6.27 2.10 -8.27
CA LEU A 47 -5.42 3.28 -8.11
C LEU A 47 -3.97 2.82 -8.05
N LEU A 48 -3.11 3.48 -8.82
CA LEU A 48 -1.66 3.39 -8.71
C LEU A 48 -1.14 4.71 -8.15
N PHE A 49 -0.45 4.64 -7.04
CA PHE A 49 0.38 5.72 -6.54
C PHE A 49 1.85 5.37 -6.76
N ASN A 50 2.61 6.25 -7.39
CA ASN A 50 4.06 6.12 -7.59
C ASN A 50 4.73 7.39 -7.08
N GLU A 51 5.39 7.32 -5.93
CA GLU A 51 6.06 8.46 -5.29
C GLU A 51 7.21 9.03 -6.14
N LEU A 52 7.77 8.22 -7.04
CA LEU A 52 8.88 8.62 -7.90
C LEU A 52 8.43 9.28 -9.22
N ASP A 53 7.15 9.26 -9.54
CA ASP A 53 6.58 9.93 -10.71
C ASP A 53 6.05 11.31 -10.31
N TYR A 54 6.92 12.31 -10.27
CA TYR A 54 6.55 13.68 -9.85
C TYR A 54 5.54 14.38 -10.78
N LYS A 55 5.40 13.92 -12.02
CA LYS A 55 4.47 14.51 -12.99
C LYS A 55 3.07 13.94 -12.84
N SER A 56 2.96 12.64 -12.58
CA SER A 56 1.68 11.91 -12.53
C SER A 56 1.70 10.89 -11.39
N PRO A 57 1.85 11.30 -10.13
CA PRO A 57 2.05 10.38 -9.02
C PRO A 57 0.83 9.48 -8.78
N ILE A 58 -0.36 9.92 -9.18
CA ILE A 58 -1.60 9.14 -9.03
C ILE A 58 -2.23 8.89 -10.40
N LYS A 59 -2.56 7.62 -10.65
CA LYS A 59 -3.31 7.17 -11.83
C LYS A 59 -4.48 6.33 -11.35
N ILE A 60 -5.69 6.67 -11.79
CA ILE A 60 -6.92 5.96 -11.47
C ILE A 60 -7.42 5.28 -12.74
N TYR A 61 -7.49 3.97 -12.69
CA TYR A 61 -7.93 3.13 -13.80
C TYR A 61 -9.38 2.69 -13.58
N ASN A 62 -10.24 2.91 -14.54
CA ASN A 62 -11.55 2.28 -14.61
C ASN A 62 -11.37 0.83 -15.08
N LYS A 63 -10.75 0.01 -14.26
CA LYS A 63 -10.44 -1.40 -14.55
C LYS A 63 -10.94 -2.28 -13.41
N TYR A 64 -11.68 -3.32 -13.77
CA TYR A 64 -12.15 -4.29 -12.78
C TYR A 64 -12.39 -5.65 -13.41
N ALA A 65 -12.42 -6.68 -12.58
CA ALA A 65 -12.81 -8.02 -12.97
C ALA A 65 -14.20 -8.32 -12.45
N ASN A 66 -15.03 -8.91 -13.28
CA ASN A 66 -16.36 -9.38 -12.91
C ASN A 66 -16.48 -10.87 -13.23
N TYR A 67 -16.97 -11.62 -12.24
CA TYR A 67 -17.33 -13.03 -12.47
C TYR A 67 -18.79 -13.11 -12.88
N PRO A 68 -19.13 -13.79 -13.96
CA PRO A 68 -20.53 -14.00 -14.33
C PRO A 68 -21.24 -14.73 -13.17
N LYS A 69 -22.43 -14.25 -12.80
CA LYS A 69 -23.29 -14.97 -11.85
C LYS A 69 -23.69 -16.30 -12.51
N ILE A 70 -23.28 -17.39 -11.90
CA ILE A 70 -23.64 -18.72 -12.39
C ILE A 70 -25.08 -18.99 -11.99
N ASN A 71 -25.97 -19.08 -12.95
CA ASN A 71 -27.25 -19.75 -12.75
C ASN A 71 -26.98 -21.26 -12.62
N ASN A 72 -27.53 -21.88 -11.60
CA ASN A 72 -27.21 -23.17 -10.99
C ASN A 72 -27.19 -24.43 -11.87
N PHE A 73 -27.15 -24.36 -13.20
CA PHE A 73 -27.41 -25.54 -14.03
C PHE A 73 -26.22 -26.14 -14.80
N LYS A 74 -25.03 -25.52 -14.80
CA LYS A 74 -23.86 -26.20 -15.40
C LYS A 74 -22.57 -25.87 -14.60
N LYS A 75 -22.27 -26.69 -13.62
CA LYS A 75 -20.94 -26.72 -12.96
C LYS A 75 -19.90 -27.34 -13.89
N ASN A 76 -19.52 -26.67 -14.94
CA ASN A 76 -18.29 -26.97 -15.63
C ASN A 76 -17.18 -26.15 -15.00
N PHE A 77 -16.42 -26.74 -14.09
CA PHE A 77 -15.30 -26.13 -13.35
C PHE A 77 -14.22 -25.49 -14.24
N PHE A 78 -14.19 -25.80 -15.53
CA PHE A 78 -13.14 -25.39 -16.46
C PHE A 78 -13.42 -24.10 -17.25
N THR A 79 -14.56 -23.44 -17.10
CA THR A 79 -14.94 -22.31 -17.95
C THR A 79 -15.27 -21.00 -17.23
N GLN A 80 -14.91 -20.86 -15.94
CA GLN A 80 -15.09 -19.59 -15.25
C GLN A 80 -13.98 -18.59 -15.63
N LYS A 81 -14.04 -18.02 -16.82
CA LYS A 81 -13.20 -16.89 -17.20
C LYS A 81 -13.75 -15.62 -16.53
N ALA A 82 -12.91 -14.97 -15.72
CA ALA A 82 -13.22 -13.63 -15.25
C ALA A 82 -13.25 -12.67 -16.45
N ASN A 83 -14.32 -11.91 -16.60
CA ASN A 83 -14.39 -10.85 -17.59
C ASN A 83 -13.66 -9.63 -17.04
N ILE A 84 -12.57 -9.23 -17.70
CA ILE A 84 -11.80 -8.07 -17.31
C ILE A 84 -12.28 -6.88 -18.16
N TYR A 85 -12.79 -5.86 -17.49
CA TYR A 85 -13.16 -4.61 -18.10
C TYR A 85 -11.99 -3.63 -18.09
N TYR A 86 -11.71 -3.03 -19.24
CA TYR A 86 -10.68 -2.02 -19.43
C TYR A 86 -11.36 -0.71 -19.86
N GLY A 87 -11.41 0.27 -18.96
CA GLY A 87 -11.94 1.60 -19.26
C GLY A 87 -10.85 2.65 -19.31
N SER A 88 -11.27 3.91 -19.21
CA SER A 88 -10.39 5.07 -19.24
C SER A 88 -9.45 5.13 -18.02
N THR A 89 -8.33 5.82 -18.19
CA THR A 89 -7.43 6.19 -17.12
C THR A 89 -7.58 7.67 -16.80
N PHE A 90 -7.81 8.00 -15.55
CA PHE A 90 -7.89 9.37 -15.07
C PHE A 90 -6.62 9.70 -14.28
N ILE A 91 -5.96 10.81 -14.64
CA ILE A 91 -4.76 11.32 -13.98
C ILE A 91 -5.11 12.66 -13.35
N PRO A 92 -5.32 12.73 -12.02
CA PRO A 92 -5.63 13.98 -11.35
C PRO A 92 -4.44 14.93 -11.39
N LYS A 93 -4.69 16.21 -11.64
CA LYS A 93 -3.67 17.25 -11.48
C LYS A 93 -3.41 17.47 -10.00
N ILE A 94 -2.25 17.09 -9.51
CA ILE A 94 -1.85 17.25 -8.12
C ILE A 94 -0.71 18.28 -8.07
N LYS A 95 -0.88 19.29 -7.22
CA LYS A 95 0.20 20.23 -6.93
C LYS A 95 1.20 19.51 -6.02
N PHE A 96 2.36 19.25 -6.55
CA PHE A 96 3.45 18.67 -5.76
C PHE A 96 4.00 19.73 -4.79
N SER A 97 4.16 19.34 -3.54
CA SER A 97 4.86 20.13 -2.53
C SER A 97 5.89 19.27 -1.82
N SER A 98 7.01 19.88 -1.46
CA SER A 98 8.07 19.17 -0.74
C SER A 98 7.54 18.61 0.59
N PRO A 99 7.75 17.31 0.90
CA PRO A 99 7.34 16.76 2.18
C PRO A 99 7.95 17.47 3.38
N LEU A 100 9.21 17.93 3.26
CA LEU A 100 9.91 18.65 4.32
C LEU A 100 9.30 20.03 4.56
N ASP A 101 8.96 20.77 3.49
CA ASP A 101 8.28 22.05 3.59
C ASP A 101 6.89 21.91 4.24
N ASN A 102 6.16 20.86 3.86
CA ASN A 102 4.86 20.55 4.47
C ASN A 102 4.99 20.27 5.97
N GLN A 103 6.01 19.49 6.35
CA GLN A 103 6.27 19.17 7.76
C GLN A 103 6.63 20.43 8.56
N MET A 104 7.50 21.28 8.01
CA MET A 104 7.90 22.53 8.64
C MET A 104 6.73 23.51 8.77
N ASN A 105 5.96 23.65 7.70
CA ASN A 105 4.76 24.49 7.72
C ASN A 105 3.72 24.01 8.72
N GLU A 106 3.52 22.70 8.85
CA GLU A 106 2.60 22.15 9.86
C GLU A 106 3.11 22.39 11.28
N PHE A 107 4.40 22.21 11.51
CA PHE A 107 5.04 22.51 12.81
C PHE A 107 4.83 23.98 13.20
N LEU A 108 5.13 24.91 12.29
CA LEU A 108 4.93 26.35 12.54
C LEU A 108 3.45 26.68 12.79
N LYS A 109 2.52 26.10 12.04
CA LYS A 109 1.08 26.28 12.28
C LYS A 109 0.64 25.78 13.64
N CYS A 110 1.21 24.67 14.13
CA CYS A 110 0.93 24.16 15.46
C CYS A 110 1.35 25.16 16.55
N ILE A 111 2.52 25.78 16.40
CA ILE A 111 3.05 26.78 17.35
C ILE A 111 2.18 28.06 17.28
N TYR A 112 2.08 28.70 16.11
CA TYR A 112 1.44 30.00 16.00
C TYR A 112 -0.08 29.98 16.23
N LYS A 113 -0.74 28.87 15.88
CA LYS A 113 -2.19 28.73 16.00
C LYS A 113 -2.64 27.88 17.18
N ASN A 114 -1.70 27.42 18.01
CA ASN A 114 -1.95 26.51 19.14
C ASN A 114 -2.81 25.29 18.74
N LYS A 115 -2.52 24.72 17.55
CA LYS A 115 -3.24 23.57 17.00
C LYS A 115 -2.51 22.27 17.31
N LYS A 116 -3.28 21.21 17.54
CA LYS A 116 -2.71 19.87 17.67
C LYS A 116 -2.14 19.41 16.31
N PRO A 117 -0.96 18.75 16.29
CA PRO A 117 -0.39 18.23 15.06
C PRO A 117 -1.28 17.14 14.45
N VAL A 118 -1.28 17.02 13.12
CA VAL A 118 -2.02 15.97 12.39
C VAL A 118 -1.55 14.57 12.84
N THR A 119 -0.26 14.43 13.08
CA THR A 119 0.33 13.20 13.61
C THR A 119 0.56 13.36 15.11
N SER A 120 -0.35 12.82 15.92
CA SER A 120 -0.23 12.86 17.39
C SER A 120 0.78 11.83 17.88
N THR A 121 1.35 12.07 19.06
CA THR A 121 2.27 11.13 19.75
C THR A 121 1.67 9.73 19.90
N ASN A 122 0.38 9.63 20.24
CA ASN A 122 -0.29 8.34 20.38
C ASN A 122 -0.36 7.57 19.04
N LYS A 123 -0.56 8.26 17.91
CA LYS A 123 -0.51 7.60 16.58
C LYS A 123 0.88 7.06 16.29
N LEU A 124 1.93 7.83 16.60
CA LEU A 124 3.33 7.38 16.43
C LEU A 124 3.64 6.16 17.29
N ILE A 125 3.26 6.20 18.57
CA ILE A 125 3.44 5.06 19.49
C ILE A 125 2.74 3.81 18.97
N ASN A 126 1.52 3.93 18.45
CA ASN A 126 0.78 2.79 17.88
C ASN A 126 1.45 2.22 16.63
N ILE A 127 2.00 3.09 15.76
CA ILE A 127 2.78 2.65 14.59
C ILE A 127 4.03 1.88 15.05
N MET A 128 4.79 2.43 16.01
CA MET A 128 5.99 1.78 16.53
C MET A 128 5.69 0.43 17.18
N LYS A 129 4.65 0.34 18.00
CA LYS A 129 4.18 -0.94 18.58
C LYS A 129 3.80 -1.97 17.51
N THR A 130 3.18 -1.52 16.41
CA THR A 130 2.83 -2.40 15.31
C THR A 130 4.08 -2.92 14.60
N LEU A 131 5.06 -2.05 14.33
CA LEU A 131 6.33 -2.43 13.72
C LEU A 131 7.13 -3.41 14.61
N GLU A 132 7.14 -3.19 15.92
CA GLU A 132 7.77 -4.11 16.87
C GLU A 132 7.12 -5.50 16.83
N LYS A 133 5.80 -5.58 16.85
CA LYS A 133 5.08 -6.86 16.72
C LYS A 133 5.45 -7.59 15.43
N LEU A 134 5.54 -6.88 14.31
CA LEU A 134 5.94 -7.47 13.01
C LEU A 134 7.38 -8.01 13.06
N LYS A 135 8.27 -7.39 13.80
CA LYS A 135 9.65 -7.87 14.00
C LYS A 135 9.70 -9.23 14.69
N TRP A 136 8.83 -9.47 15.65
CA TRP A 136 8.74 -10.75 16.40
C TRP A 136 8.07 -11.86 15.58
N ILE A 137 7.12 -11.56 14.70
CA ILE A 137 6.45 -12.56 13.87
C ILE A 137 7.43 -13.23 12.89
N ASN A 138 8.46 -12.53 12.43
CA ASN A 138 9.47 -13.07 11.52
C ASN A 138 10.37 -14.16 12.12
N TYR A 139 10.34 -14.37 13.44
CA TYR A 139 11.10 -15.43 14.10
C TYR A 139 10.28 -16.70 14.38
N THR A 140 8.96 -16.70 14.10
CA THR A 140 8.07 -17.76 14.61
C THR A 140 7.41 -18.63 13.54
N THR A 141 7.61 -18.42 12.25
CA THR A 141 6.89 -19.18 11.23
C THR A 141 7.82 -19.74 10.14
N TYR A 142 8.63 -20.71 10.51
CA TYR A 142 8.93 -21.81 9.63
C TYR A 142 8.18 -23.02 10.22
N PHE A 143 7.00 -23.28 9.70
CA PHE A 143 6.42 -24.61 9.79
C PHE A 143 6.80 -25.36 8.52
N ASP A 144 7.38 -26.53 8.76
CA ASP A 144 7.72 -27.57 7.80
C ASP A 144 6.55 -27.94 6.89
#